data_422dfb067b29bf9595e328b7f990484d
#
_entry.id   422dfb067b29bf9595e328b7f990484d
#
_cell.length_a   1.000
_cell.length_b   1.000
_cell.length_c   1.000
_cell.angle_alpha   90.00
_cell.angle_beta   90.00
_cell.angle_gamma   90.00
#
_symmetry.space_group_name_H-M   'P 1'
#
loop_
_entity.id
_entity.type
_entity.pdbx_description
1 polymer ?
#
loop_
_entity_poly.entity_id
_entity_poly.type
_entity_poly.pdbx_seq_one_letter_code
_entity_poly.pdbx_strand_id
1 'polypeptide(L)'
;MAQVVLDAANLKKAMRHLAKVDPDFARVLKEVGHPELREVPSGFGGLMRSIVGQQVSVHAARSIWLRLEAAVPSMEPADFLALGDEQLRGVGLSAAKMKYGRSLATDIVEGRIDFAALAELEDEAAIAMLTQAKGIGRWTAEIYLMFAHGRPDIMPGLDLGLVVAAQHLKKLRKRPDAKRLIKMAEAWRPWRSAAALLLWHYRRNMPDWSAKEPKILAKPVTKPAKPARKQVEAA
;
A
#
# COMPACT_ATOMS: atom_id res chain seq x y z
N MET A 1 5.92 -23.40 12.50
CA MET A 1 5.21 -23.89 11.27
C MET A 1 5.54 -22.94 10.16
N ALA A 2 5.79 -23.41 8.93
CA ALA A 2 6.04 -22.52 7.80
C ALA A 2 4.84 -21.58 7.62
N GLN A 3 5.11 -20.27 7.53
CA GLN A 3 4.07 -19.25 7.34
C GLN A 3 3.41 -19.46 5.97
N VAL A 4 2.08 -19.48 5.93
CA VAL A 4 1.35 -19.63 4.67
C VAL A 4 1.58 -18.38 3.82
N VAL A 5 2.06 -18.56 2.59
CA VAL A 5 2.29 -17.46 1.63
C VAL A 5 1.17 -17.45 0.60
N LEU A 6 0.69 -16.27 0.23
CA LEU A 6 -0.30 -16.09 -0.83
C LEU A 6 0.39 -16.16 -2.20
N ASP A 7 0.65 -17.38 -2.66
CA ASP A 7 1.11 -17.70 -4.01
C ASP A 7 -0.06 -18.05 -4.96
N ALA A 8 0.22 -18.41 -6.18
CA ALA A 8 -0.79 -18.75 -7.17
C ALA A 8 -1.67 -19.95 -6.77
N ALA A 9 -1.11 -20.94 -6.07
CA ALA A 9 -1.85 -22.12 -5.60
C ALA A 9 -2.77 -21.75 -4.44
N ASN A 10 -2.25 -21.00 -3.47
CA ASN A 10 -3.00 -20.52 -2.32
C ASN A 10 -4.04 -19.47 -2.73
N LEU A 11 -3.79 -18.65 -3.76
CA LEU A 11 -4.79 -17.74 -4.29
C LEU A 11 -6.03 -18.48 -4.79
N LYS A 12 -5.85 -19.59 -5.55
CA LYS A 12 -6.98 -20.42 -6.00
C LYS A 12 -7.75 -21.03 -4.82
N LYS A 13 -7.04 -21.46 -3.78
CA LYS A 13 -7.64 -21.95 -2.54
C LYS A 13 -8.41 -20.86 -1.80
N ALA A 14 -7.81 -19.66 -1.70
CA ALA A 14 -8.44 -18.50 -1.10
C ALA A 14 -9.71 -18.07 -1.83
N MET A 15 -9.71 -18.03 -3.17
CA MET A 15 -10.92 -17.70 -3.96
C MET A 15 -12.07 -18.68 -3.69
N ARG A 16 -11.77 -19.99 -3.61
CA ARG A 16 -12.80 -21.00 -3.25
C ARG A 16 -13.34 -20.80 -1.85
N HIS A 17 -12.47 -20.48 -0.89
CA HIS A 17 -12.88 -20.17 0.48
C HIS A 17 -13.77 -18.92 0.52
N LEU A 18 -13.34 -17.82 -0.10
CA LEU A 18 -14.07 -16.55 -0.13
C LEU A 18 -15.45 -16.71 -0.78
N ALA A 19 -15.54 -17.46 -1.88
CA ALA A 19 -16.83 -17.76 -2.52
C ALA A 19 -17.78 -18.57 -1.63
N LYS A 20 -17.24 -19.40 -0.73
CA LYS A 20 -18.05 -20.20 0.22
C LYS A 20 -18.57 -19.36 1.39
N VAL A 21 -17.73 -18.45 1.92
CA VAL A 21 -18.07 -17.67 3.12
C VAL A 21 -18.80 -16.38 2.81
N ASP A 22 -18.76 -15.92 1.54
CA ASP A 22 -19.38 -14.65 1.13
C ASP A 22 -20.02 -14.79 -0.26
N PRO A 23 -21.37 -14.82 -0.34
CA PRO A 23 -22.10 -14.97 -1.61
C PRO A 23 -21.80 -13.86 -2.63
N ASP A 24 -21.47 -12.65 -2.16
CA ASP A 24 -21.13 -11.55 -3.07
C ASP A 24 -19.81 -11.83 -3.78
N PHE A 25 -18.82 -12.43 -3.10
CA PHE A 25 -17.58 -12.86 -3.77
C PHE A 25 -17.81 -14.01 -4.75
N ALA A 26 -18.72 -14.95 -4.45
CA ALA A 26 -19.11 -15.97 -5.40
C ALA A 26 -19.70 -15.38 -6.70
N ARG A 27 -20.53 -14.33 -6.56
CA ARG A 27 -21.09 -13.58 -7.69
C ARG A 27 -20.00 -12.86 -8.47
N VAL A 28 -19.13 -12.11 -7.78
CA VAL A 28 -18.04 -11.35 -8.41
C VAL A 28 -17.10 -12.25 -9.20
N LEU A 29 -16.71 -13.40 -8.67
CA LEU A 29 -15.84 -14.35 -9.37
C LEU A 29 -16.46 -14.87 -10.68
N LYS A 30 -17.80 -15.00 -10.74
CA LYS A 30 -18.51 -15.33 -11.98
C LYS A 30 -18.55 -14.16 -12.97
N GLU A 31 -18.63 -12.93 -12.47
CA GLU A 31 -18.76 -11.72 -13.30
C GLU A 31 -17.43 -11.27 -13.90
N VAL A 32 -16.36 -11.24 -13.11
CA VAL A 32 -15.07 -10.65 -13.50
C VAL A 32 -13.89 -11.63 -13.49
N GLY A 33 -14.12 -12.89 -13.10
CA GLY A 33 -13.08 -13.91 -13.02
C GLY A 33 -12.13 -13.73 -11.81
N HIS A 34 -11.02 -14.43 -11.89
CA HIS A 34 -10.03 -14.45 -10.81
C HIS A 34 -9.03 -13.29 -10.91
N PRO A 35 -8.63 -12.70 -9.78
CA PRO A 35 -7.53 -11.73 -9.77
C PRO A 35 -6.20 -12.42 -10.03
N GLU A 36 -5.25 -11.65 -10.57
CA GLU A 36 -3.86 -12.07 -10.71
C GLU A 36 -3.01 -11.56 -9.55
N LEU A 37 -2.01 -12.36 -9.18
CA LEU A 37 -0.97 -11.89 -8.25
C LEU A 37 -0.03 -10.94 -8.99
N ARG A 38 0.44 -9.93 -8.26
CA ARG A 38 1.52 -9.07 -8.72
C ARG A 38 2.75 -9.37 -7.89
N GLU A 39 3.83 -9.62 -8.54
CA GLU A 39 5.12 -9.73 -7.89
C GLU A 39 5.69 -8.33 -7.64
N VAL A 40 6.08 -8.08 -6.41
CA VAL A 40 6.79 -6.88 -5.99
C VAL A 40 8.10 -7.35 -5.36
N PRO A 41 9.25 -6.81 -5.76
CA PRO A 41 10.51 -7.17 -5.12
C PRO A 41 10.45 -6.96 -3.61
N SER A 42 11.08 -7.86 -2.85
CA SER A 42 11.31 -7.68 -1.43
C SER A 42 12.49 -6.72 -1.18
N GLY A 43 12.73 -6.37 0.08
CA GLY A 43 13.87 -5.56 0.47
C GLY A 43 13.69 -4.06 0.20
N PHE A 44 14.81 -3.34 0.20
CA PHE A 44 14.86 -1.89 0.01
C PHE A 44 14.19 -1.44 -1.29
N GLY A 45 14.47 -2.12 -2.40
CA GLY A 45 13.91 -1.76 -3.71
C GLY A 45 12.38 -1.75 -3.72
N GLY A 46 11.71 -2.73 -3.11
CA GLY A 46 10.25 -2.78 -3.04
C GLY A 46 9.64 -1.64 -2.24
N LEU A 47 10.20 -1.30 -1.08
CA LEU A 47 9.77 -0.16 -0.27
C LEU A 47 10.08 1.17 -0.96
N MET A 48 11.26 1.31 -1.55
CA MET A 48 11.64 2.51 -2.30
C MET A 48 10.73 2.74 -3.50
N ARG A 49 10.34 1.68 -4.21
CA ARG A 49 9.36 1.76 -5.30
C ARG A 49 8.01 2.29 -4.84
N SER A 50 7.59 1.90 -3.63
CA SER A 50 6.37 2.43 -3.01
C SER A 50 6.50 3.93 -2.71
N ILE A 51 7.64 4.39 -2.17
CA ILE A 51 7.93 5.82 -1.94
C ILE A 51 7.91 6.60 -3.26
N VAL A 52 8.56 6.07 -4.30
CA VAL A 52 8.60 6.69 -5.64
C VAL A 52 7.18 6.87 -6.21
N GLY A 53 6.29 5.90 -5.98
CA GLY A 53 4.91 5.94 -6.46
C GLY A 53 3.97 6.91 -5.73
N GLN A 54 4.36 7.43 -4.56
CA GLN A 54 3.49 8.33 -3.79
C GLN A 54 3.18 9.63 -4.53
N GLN A 55 1.89 10.02 -4.59
CA GLN A 55 1.41 11.30 -5.11
C GLN A 55 1.85 11.66 -6.55
N VAL A 56 2.10 10.67 -7.38
CA VAL A 56 2.41 10.85 -8.80
C VAL A 56 1.59 9.89 -9.66
N SER A 57 1.47 10.19 -10.95
CA SER A 57 0.82 9.26 -11.89
C SER A 57 1.66 7.98 -12.06
N VAL A 58 1.01 6.90 -12.48
CA VAL A 58 1.67 5.61 -12.76
C VAL A 58 2.80 5.78 -13.78
N HIS A 59 2.60 6.60 -14.81
CA HIS A 59 3.63 6.86 -15.83
C HIS A 59 4.82 7.62 -15.25
N ALA A 60 4.59 8.66 -14.43
CA ALA A 60 5.66 9.40 -13.79
C ALA A 60 6.43 8.51 -12.80
N ALA A 61 5.71 7.72 -11.98
CA ALA A 61 6.33 6.76 -11.07
C ALA A 61 7.24 5.78 -11.80
N ARG A 62 6.77 5.21 -12.93
CA ARG A 62 7.55 4.28 -13.75
C ARG A 62 8.81 4.94 -14.32
N SER A 63 8.69 6.16 -14.86
CA SER A 63 9.82 6.89 -15.44
C SER A 63 10.88 7.24 -14.39
N ILE A 64 10.47 7.65 -13.18
CA ILE A 64 11.38 7.92 -12.07
C ILE A 64 12.05 6.63 -11.62
N TRP A 65 11.27 5.54 -11.49
CA TRP A 65 11.77 4.24 -11.06
C TRP A 65 12.87 3.70 -11.99
N LEU A 66 12.63 3.71 -13.31
CA LEU A 66 13.62 3.25 -14.28
C LEU A 66 14.94 4.03 -14.23
N ARG A 67 14.88 5.36 -14.00
CA ARG A 67 16.09 6.17 -13.83
C ARG A 67 16.79 5.86 -12.51
N LEU A 68 16.03 5.58 -11.45
CA LEU A 68 16.60 5.19 -10.17
C LEU A 68 17.29 3.83 -10.24
N GLU A 69 16.65 2.83 -10.88
CA GLU A 69 17.27 1.52 -11.14
C GLU A 69 18.58 1.64 -11.96
N ALA A 70 18.60 2.53 -12.94
CA ALA A 70 19.82 2.79 -13.72
C ALA A 70 20.92 3.44 -12.87
N ALA A 71 20.55 4.29 -11.91
CA ALA A 71 21.50 4.98 -11.03
C ALA A 71 21.98 4.08 -9.87
N VAL A 72 21.15 3.14 -9.43
CA VAL A 72 21.45 2.18 -8.33
C VAL A 72 21.04 0.77 -8.79
N PRO A 73 21.82 0.13 -9.68
CA PRO A 73 21.44 -1.19 -10.24
C PRO A 73 21.30 -2.29 -9.19
N SER A 74 22.07 -2.23 -8.12
CA SER A 74 22.01 -3.17 -7.01
C SER A 74 20.70 -3.06 -6.20
N MET A 75 20.10 -1.85 -6.19
CA MET A 75 19.03 -1.45 -5.26
C MET A 75 19.36 -1.76 -3.80
N GLU A 76 20.65 -1.68 -3.44
CA GLU A 76 21.10 -1.81 -2.06
C GLU A 76 21.05 -0.46 -1.32
N PRO A 77 20.69 -0.47 -0.02
CA PRO A 77 20.59 0.76 0.77
C PRO A 77 21.89 1.58 0.82
N ALA A 78 23.03 0.92 0.93
CA ALA A 78 24.34 1.58 0.99
C ALA A 78 24.65 2.33 -0.31
N ASP A 79 24.36 1.72 -1.47
CA ASP A 79 24.59 2.33 -2.77
C ASP A 79 23.65 3.52 -3.01
N PHE A 80 22.42 3.44 -2.54
CA PHE A 80 21.50 4.58 -2.57
C PHE A 80 21.99 5.74 -1.69
N LEU A 81 22.55 5.46 -0.51
CA LEU A 81 23.10 6.47 0.39
C LEU A 81 24.37 7.15 -0.18
N ALA A 82 25.12 6.45 -1.02
CA ALA A 82 26.31 6.98 -1.68
C ALA A 82 25.99 8.04 -2.76
N LEU A 83 24.76 8.07 -3.30
CA LEU A 83 24.37 9.07 -4.28
C LEU A 83 24.23 10.46 -3.65
N GLY A 84 24.78 11.47 -4.34
CA GLY A 84 24.58 12.88 -3.99
C GLY A 84 23.16 13.38 -4.26
N ASP A 85 22.79 14.49 -3.64
CA ASP A 85 21.45 15.08 -3.83
C ASP A 85 21.19 15.50 -5.28
N GLU A 86 22.20 15.94 -6.02
CA GLU A 86 22.07 16.29 -7.43
C GLU A 86 21.72 15.05 -8.29
N GLN A 87 22.37 13.93 -8.03
CA GLN A 87 22.09 12.67 -8.72
C GLN A 87 20.65 12.21 -8.43
N LEU A 88 20.22 12.24 -7.15
CA LEU A 88 18.87 11.87 -6.76
C LEU A 88 17.80 12.83 -7.33
N ARG A 89 18.10 14.13 -7.47
CA ARG A 89 17.21 15.07 -8.19
C ARG A 89 17.18 14.77 -9.68
N GLY A 90 18.33 14.43 -10.28
CA GLY A 90 18.45 14.07 -11.70
C GLY A 90 17.58 12.87 -12.09
N VAL A 91 17.43 11.88 -11.21
CA VAL A 91 16.49 10.76 -11.44
C VAL A 91 15.02 11.15 -11.24
N GLY A 92 14.74 12.33 -10.72
CA GLY A 92 13.39 12.88 -10.56
C GLY A 92 12.77 12.70 -9.19
N LEU A 93 13.56 12.44 -8.14
CA LEU A 93 13.06 12.39 -6.78
C LEU A 93 12.81 13.79 -6.23
N SER A 94 11.64 14.00 -5.65
CA SER A 94 11.38 15.22 -4.87
C SER A 94 12.19 15.23 -3.57
N ALA A 95 12.39 16.42 -2.98
CA ALA A 95 13.09 16.55 -1.70
C ALA A 95 12.51 15.65 -0.59
N ALA A 96 11.18 15.50 -0.55
CA ALA A 96 10.51 14.60 0.39
C ALA A 96 10.87 13.14 0.14
N LYS A 97 10.85 12.69 -1.13
CA LYS A 97 11.18 11.30 -1.51
C LYS A 97 12.67 10.99 -1.28
N MET A 98 13.56 11.95 -1.53
CA MET A 98 14.98 11.81 -1.17
C MET A 98 15.14 11.61 0.33
N LYS A 99 14.50 12.45 1.15
CA LYS A 99 14.52 12.34 2.61
C LYS A 99 13.97 10.99 3.11
N TYR A 100 12.87 10.53 2.52
CA TYR A 100 12.26 9.25 2.88
C TYR A 100 13.14 8.06 2.46
N GLY A 101 13.70 8.09 1.25
CA GLY A 101 14.62 7.06 0.77
C GLY A 101 15.88 6.97 1.62
N ARG A 102 16.49 8.12 2.00
CA ARG A 102 17.64 8.14 2.90
C ARG A 102 17.31 7.63 4.29
N SER A 103 16.15 8.03 4.88
CA SER A 103 15.71 7.51 6.17
C SER A 103 15.55 5.99 6.12
N LEU A 104 14.84 5.47 5.09
CA LEU A 104 14.65 4.04 4.90
C LEU A 104 15.98 3.30 4.75
N ALA A 105 16.88 3.80 3.89
CA ALA A 105 18.17 3.17 3.67
C ALA A 105 19.03 3.16 4.95
N THR A 106 19.04 4.27 5.71
CA THR A 106 19.72 4.35 7.00
C THR A 106 19.13 3.37 8.01
N ASP A 107 17.80 3.30 8.11
CA ASP A 107 17.12 2.39 9.05
C ASP A 107 17.44 0.92 8.77
N ILE A 108 17.67 0.57 7.48
CA ILE A 108 18.08 -0.79 7.08
C ILE A 108 19.56 -1.02 7.41
N VAL A 109 20.46 -0.11 7.02
CA VAL A 109 21.91 -0.25 7.29
C VAL A 109 22.22 -0.32 8.78
N GLU A 110 21.47 0.42 9.60
CA GLU A 110 21.63 0.41 11.06
C GLU A 110 20.83 -0.73 11.75
N GLY A 111 20.19 -1.61 10.99
CA GLY A 111 19.47 -2.78 11.50
C GLY A 111 18.16 -2.49 12.23
N ARG A 112 17.62 -1.25 12.14
CA ARG A 112 16.27 -0.95 12.66
C ARG A 112 15.17 -1.60 11.84
N ILE A 113 15.41 -1.78 10.55
CA ILE A 113 14.57 -2.59 9.66
C ILE A 113 15.41 -3.77 9.21
N ASP A 114 15.09 -4.93 9.73
CA ASP A 114 15.70 -6.21 9.36
C ASP A 114 14.68 -7.06 8.60
N PHE A 115 14.93 -7.31 7.32
CA PHE A 115 14.02 -8.08 6.47
C PHE A 115 13.98 -9.57 6.81
N ALA A 116 15.05 -10.12 7.41
CA ALA A 116 15.04 -11.50 7.89
C ALA A 116 14.14 -11.63 9.12
N ALA A 117 14.31 -10.73 10.08
CA ALA A 117 13.42 -10.65 11.24
C ALA A 117 11.98 -10.34 10.82
N LEU A 118 11.77 -9.43 9.85
CA LEU A 118 10.45 -9.08 9.34
C LEU A 118 9.66 -10.31 8.84
N ALA A 119 10.35 -11.26 8.21
CA ALA A 119 9.73 -12.47 7.68
C ALA A 119 9.10 -13.34 8.79
N GLU A 120 9.69 -13.34 9.98
CA GLU A 120 9.26 -14.15 11.13
C GLU A 120 8.22 -13.45 12.02
N LEU A 121 8.06 -12.12 11.90
CA LEU A 121 7.14 -11.35 12.73
C LEU A 121 5.68 -11.59 12.34
N GLU A 122 4.78 -11.52 13.34
CA GLU A 122 3.34 -11.38 13.12
C GLU A 122 3.01 -10.07 12.40
N ASP A 123 1.88 -10.01 11.69
CA ASP A 123 1.53 -8.90 10.80
C ASP A 123 1.60 -7.52 11.46
N GLU A 124 1.05 -7.36 12.67
CA GLU A 124 1.07 -6.07 13.37
C GLU A 124 2.47 -5.65 13.82
N ALA A 125 3.30 -6.59 14.24
CA ALA A 125 4.69 -6.33 14.60
C ALA A 125 5.53 -5.96 13.36
N ALA A 126 5.28 -6.65 12.22
CA ALA A 126 5.90 -6.34 10.94
C ALA A 126 5.51 -4.94 10.44
N ILE A 127 4.23 -4.57 10.55
CA ILE A 127 3.73 -3.22 10.22
C ILE A 127 4.39 -2.18 11.13
N ALA A 128 4.49 -2.45 12.43
CA ALA A 128 5.11 -1.55 13.40
C ALA A 128 6.59 -1.32 13.09
N MET A 129 7.34 -2.37 12.71
CA MET A 129 8.74 -2.25 12.27
C MET A 129 8.87 -1.36 11.03
N LEU A 130 8.08 -1.62 9.99
CA LEU A 130 8.16 -0.87 8.73
C LEU A 130 7.76 0.61 8.89
N THR A 131 6.79 0.90 9.75
CA THR A 131 6.29 2.27 9.95
C THR A 131 7.23 3.16 10.78
N GLN A 132 8.33 2.63 11.29
CA GLN A 132 9.40 3.43 11.90
C GLN A 132 10.11 4.31 10.86
N ALA A 133 10.24 3.83 9.62
CA ALA A 133 10.85 4.60 8.55
C ALA A 133 9.96 5.76 8.11
N LYS A 134 10.57 6.95 8.00
CA LYS A 134 9.87 8.15 7.52
C LYS A 134 9.35 7.93 6.11
N GLY A 135 8.08 8.25 5.90
CA GLY A 135 7.42 8.09 4.60
C GLY A 135 6.78 6.73 4.38
N ILE A 136 6.99 5.77 5.28
CA ILE A 136 6.27 4.49 5.29
C ILE A 136 5.11 4.59 6.29
N GLY A 137 3.91 4.81 5.79
CA GLY A 137 2.69 4.74 6.61
C GLY A 137 2.13 3.32 6.66
N ARG A 138 1.15 3.08 7.55
CA ARG A 138 0.48 1.79 7.73
C ARG A 138 0.01 1.18 6.39
N TRP A 139 -0.67 1.96 5.55
CA TRP A 139 -1.12 1.49 4.24
C TRP A 139 0.03 0.99 3.36
N THR A 140 1.15 1.73 3.33
CA THR A 140 2.34 1.32 2.53
C THR A 140 2.95 0.04 3.08
N ALA A 141 3.04 -0.11 4.42
CA ALA A 141 3.52 -1.32 5.06
C ALA A 141 2.61 -2.52 4.76
N GLU A 142 1.30 -2.35 4.87
CA GLU A 142 0.30 -3.39 4.54
C GLU A 142 0.43 -3.84 3.09
N ILE A 143 0.52 -2.92 2.14
CA ILE A 143 0.71 -3.22 0.71
C ILE A 143 2.03 -3.95 0.46
N TYR A 144 3.12 -3.51 1.09
CA TYR A 144 4.41 -4.16 0.96
C TYR A 144 4.37 -5.60 1.49
N LEU A 145 3.82 -5.83 2.66
CA LEU A 145 3.69 -7.17 3.25
C LEU A 145 2.82 -8.10 2.41
N MET A 146 1.72 -7.59 1.85
CA MET A 146 0.86 -8.36 0.96
C MET A 146 1.57 -8.82 -0.30
N PHE A 147 2.28 -7.92 -0.98
CA PHE A 147 2.80 -8.18 -2.32
C PHE A 147 4.25 -8.67 -2.33
N ALA A 148 5.12 -8.19 -1.43
CA ALA A 148 6.52 -8.59 -1.38
C ALA A 148 6.77 -9.83 -0.49
N HIS A 149 5.95 -10.00 0.57
CA HIS A 149 6.04 -11.14 1.47
C HIS A 149 4.90 -12.16 1.30
N GLY A 150 3.92 -11.86 0.44
CA GLY A 150 2.80 -12.77 0.22
C GLY A 150 1.96 -13.02 1.48
N ARG A 151 1.89 -12.07 2.42
CA ARG A 151 1.10 -12.24 3.64
C ARG A 151 -0.38 -12.45 3.30
N PRO A 152 -1.00 -13.55 3.74
CA PRO A 152 -2.32 -13.95 3.25
C PRO A 152 -3.47 -13.19 3.92
N ASP A 153 -3.25 -12.63 5.12
CA ASP A 153 -4.35 -12.18 5.98
C ASP A 153 -4.26 -10.71 6.41
N ILE A 154 -3.85 -9.84 5.49
CA ILE A 154 -3.82 -8.38 5.69
C ILE A 154 -5.00 -7.73 4.96
N MET A 155 -5.65 -6.74 5.60
CA MET A 155 -6.67 -5.89 4.99
C MET A 155 -6.27 -4.42 5.08
N PRO A 156 -5.85 -3.80 3.96
CA PRO A 156 -5.52 -2.37 3.93
C PRO A 156 -6.77 -1.49 4.05
N GLY A 157 -7.27 -1.36 5.28
CA GLY A 157 -8.54 -0.68 5.54
C GLY A 157 -8.56 0.80 5.15
N LEU A 158 -7.39 1.43 5.03
CA LEU A 158 -7.24 2.83 4.60
C LEU A 158 -7.25 2.99 3.07
N ASP A 159 -7.26 1.90 2.30
CA ASP A 159 -7.28 1.95 0.84
C ASP A 159 -8.65 2.41 0.33
N LEU A 160 -8.67 3.59 -0.31
CA LEU A 160 -9.89 4.15 -0.86
C LEU A 160 -10.53 3.23 -1.92
N GLY A 161 -9.72 2.55 -2.72
CA GLY A 161 -10.18 1.61 -3.72
C GLY A 161 -10.94 0.44 -3.11
N LEU A 162 -10.42 -0.12 -2.01
CA LEU A 162 -11.07 -1.21 -1.29
C LEU A 162 -12.36 -0.75 -0.61
N VAL A 163 -12.33 0.40 0.04
CA VAL A 163 -13.50 0.98 0.72
C VAL A 163 -14.65 1.20 -0.27
N VAL A 164 -14.34 1.75 -1.45
CA VAL A 164 -15.33 1.97 -2.52
C VAL A 164 -15.80 0.65 -3.12
N ALA A 165 -14.89 -0.29 -3.38
CA ALA A 165 -15.25 -1.61 -3.88
C ALA A 165 -16.18 -2.37 -2.92
N ALA A 166 -15.87 -2.33 -1.63
CA ALA A 166 -16.71 -2.96 -0.60
C ALA A 166 -18.07 -2.29 -0.47
N GLN A 167 -18.15 -0.96 -0.59
CA GLN A 167 -19.44 -0.25 -0.63
C GLN A 167 -20.33 -0.79 -1.76
N HIS A 168 -19.78 -0.89 -2.94
CA HIS A 168 -20.51 -1.33 -4.13
C HIS A 168 -20.89 -2.82 -4.04
N LEU A 169 -19.92 -3.67 -3.69
CA LEU A 169 -20.11 -5.10 -3.53
C LEU A 169 -21.26 -5.43 -2.57
N LYS A 170 -21.26 -4.76 -1.41
CA LYS A 170 -22.22 -4.96 -0.32
C LYS A 170 -23.45 -4.07 -0.42
N LYS A 171 -23.60 -3.31 -1.51
CA LYS A 171 -24.74 -2.40 -1.75
C LYS A 171 -25.01 -1.46 -0.55
N LEU A 172 -23.94 -0.95 0.07
CA LEU A 172 -24.08 -0.10 1.25
C LEU A 172 -24.52 1.31 0.87
N ARG A 173 -25.50 1.86 1.61
CA ARG A 173 -26.00 3.24 1.40
C ARG A 173 -24.91 4.29 1.62
N LYS A 174 -23.97 4.02 2.55
CA LYS A 174 -22.85 4.92 2.87
C LYS A 174 -21.56 4.14 2.74
N ARG A 175 -20.53 4.84 2.30
CA ARG A 175 -19.16 4.31 2.23
C ARG A 175 -18.72 3.88 3.64
N PRO A 176 -18.21 2.65 3.82
CA PRO A 176 -17.67 2.24 5.10
C PRO A 176 -16.39 3.03 5.40
N ASP A 177 -16.13 3.34 6.64
CA ASP A 177 -14.82 3.77 7.09
C ASP A 177 -13.85 2.58 7.22
N ALA A 178 -12.58 2.86 7.51
CA ALA A 178 -11.55 1.84 7.63
C ALA A 178 -11.91 0.78 8.70
N LYS A 179 -12.42 1.21 9.85
CA LYS A 179 -12.79 0.29 10.94
C LYS A 179 -13.92 -0.65 10.52
N ARG A 180 -14.93 -0.11 9.83
CA ARG A 180 -16.04 -0.91 9.32
C ARG A 180 -15.58 -1.90 8.25
N LEU A 181 -14.69 -1.48 7.32
CA LEU A 181 -14.13 -2.39 6.32
C LEU A 181 -13.34 -3.53 6.99
N ILE A 182 -12.46 -3.23 7.95
CA ILE A 182 -11.71 -4.24 8.69
C ILE A 182 -12.65 -5.20 9.42
N LYS A 183 -13.69 -4.68 10.08
CA LYS A 183 -14.71 -5.52 10.75
C LYS A 183 -15.45 -6.43 9.77
N MET A 184 -15.80 -5.94 8.59
CA MET A 184 -16.42 -6.77 7.54
C MET A 184 -15.46 -7.86 7.06
N ALA A 185 -14.17 -7.55 6.97
CA ALA A 185 -13.14 -8.45 6.51
C ALA A 185 -12.81 -9.59 7.50
N GLU A 186 -13.28 -9.54 8.74
CA GLU A 186 -13.09 -10.64 9.69
C GLU A 186 -13.72 -11.96 9.20
N ALA A 187 -14.82 -11.87 8.46
CA ALA A 187 -15.45 -13.04 7.84
C ALA A 187 -14.62 -13.67 6.71
N TRP A 188 -13.59 -12.97 6.21
CA TRP A 188 -12.74 -13.40 5.09
C TRP A 188 -11.42 -14.02 5.54
N ARG A 189 -11.19 -14.11 6.86
CA ARG A 189 -10.02 -14.80 7.40
C ARG A 189 -9.99 -16.28 6.97
N PRO A 190 -8.78 -16.84 6.79
CA PRO A 190 -7.45 -16.24 6.88
C PRO A 190 -6.94 -15.67 5.53
N TRP A 191 -7.83 -15.23 4.64
CA TRP A 191 -7.53 -14.84 3.27
C TRP A 191 -7.88 -13.38 2.95
N ARG A 192 -7.75 -12.47 3.93
CA ARG A 192 -8.12 -11.06 3.76
C ARG A 192 -7.33 -10.35 2.65
N SER A 193 -6.05 -10.72 2.44
CA SER A 193 -5.26 -10.20 1.32
C SER A 193 -5.82 -10.65 -0.04
N ALA A 194 -6.26 -11.90 -0.14
CA ALA A 194 -6.92 -12.39 -1.35
C ALA A 194 -8.27 -11.70 -1.59
N ALA A 195 -9.03 -11.40 -0.53
CA ALA A 195 -10.25 -10.61 -0.61
C ALA A 195 -9.97 -9.18 -1.11
N ALA A 196 -8.90 -8.54 -0.64
CA ALA A 196 -8.45 -7.23 -1.13
C ALA A 196 -8.09 -7.28 -2.62
N LEU A 197 -7.36 -8.31 -3.07
CA LEU A 197 -7.05 -8.51 -4.49
C LEU A 197 -8.32 -8.64 -5.33
N LEU A 198 -9.31 -9.42 -4.87
CA LEU A 198 -10.57 -9.59 -5.58
C LEU A 198 -11.39 -8.30 -5.61
N LEU A 199 -11.40 -7.50 -4.55
CA LEU A 199 -12.06 -6.19 -4.51
C LEU A 199 -11.42 -5.20 -5.50
N TRP A 200 -10.08 -5.13 -5.58
CA TRP A 200 -9.41 -4.30 -6.59
C TRP A 200 -9.65 -4.80 -8.02
N HIS A 201 -9.68 -6.12 -8.21
CA HIS A 201 -10.00 -6.72 -9.51
C HIS A 201 -11.41 -6.41 -9.94
N TYR A 202 -12.38 -6.57 -9.05
CA TYR A 202 -13.78 -6.21 -9.26
C TYR A 202 -13.90 -4.74 -9.66
N ARG A 203 -13.28 -3.83 -8.90
CA ARG A 203 -13.30 -2.40 -9.21
C ARG A 203 -12.78 -2.07 -10.61
N ARG A 204 -11.72 -2.75 -11.07
CA ARG A 204 -11.14 -2.49 -12.40
C ARG A 204 -11.98 -3.00 -13.56
N ASN A 205 -12.74 -4.05 -13.35
CA ASN A 205 -13.43 -4.76 -14.42
C ASN A 205 -14.94 -4.45 -14.49
N MET A 206 -15.45 -3.62 -13.60
CA MET A 206 -16.84 -3.18 -13.67
C MET A 206 -16.99 -2.01 -14.64
N PRO A 207 -17.80 -2.18 -15.73
CA PRO A 207 -17.84 -1.20 -16.83
C PRO A 207 -18.42 0.16 -16.44
N ASP A 208 -19.15 0.27 -15.35
CA ASP A 208 -19.96 1.46 -15.03
C ASP A 208 -19.52 2.15 -13.71
N TRP A 209 -18.26 1.93 -13.33
CA TRP A 209 -17.76 2.42 -12.04
C TRP A 209 -17.68 3.95 -11.96
N SER A 210 -17.27 4.61 -13.07
CA SER A 210 -17.10 6.06 -13.13
C SER A 210 -18.42 6.82 -13.18
N ALA A 211 -19.49 6.20 -13.67
CA ALA A 211 -20.81 6.83 -13.81
C ALA A 211 -21.57 6.94 -12.49
N LYS A 212 -21.21 6.16 -11.47
CA LYS A 212 -21.92 6.08 -10.18
C LYS A 212 -21.12 6.64 -8.99
N GLU A 213 -19.90 7.10 -9.19
CA GLU A 213 -19.23 7.86 -8.14
C GLU A 213 -19.94 9.21 -7.98
N PRO A 214 -20.57 9.50 -6.83
CA PRO A 214 -20.96 10.86 -6.56
C PRO A 214 -19.69 11.70 -6.66
N LYS A 215 -19.71 12.78 -7.46
CA LYS A 215 -18.63 13.79 -7.54
C LYS A 215 -18.38 14.28 -6.12
N ILE A 216 -17.56 13.59 -5.36
CA ILE A 216 -17.05 14.07 -4.09
C ILE A 216 -15.96 15.05 -4.49
N LEU A 217 -16.37 16.32 -4.59
CA LEU A 217 -15.47 17.44 -4.53
C LEU A 217 -14.48 17.14 -3.40
N ALA A 218 -13.22 16.93 -3.74
CA ALA A 218 -12.14 16.93 -2.78
C ALA A 218 -12.23 18.27 -2.05
N LYS A 219 -12.80 18.27 -0.85
CA LYS A 219 -12.68 19.45 0.02
C LYS A 219 -11.17 19.63 0.22
N PRO A 220 -10.61 20.79 -0.17
CA PRO A 220 -9.21 21.05 0.11
C PRO A 220 -9.01 20.89 1.62
N VAL A 221 -8.01 20.12 2.00
CA VAL A 221 -7.56 20.05 3.39
C VAL A 221 -7.26 21.49 3.79
N THR A 222 -8.14 22.08 4.59
CA THR A 222 -7.93 23.41 5.13
C THR A 222 -6.66 23.35 5.98
N LYS A 223 -5.61 24.04 5.54
CA LYS A 223 -4.39 24.25 6.33
C LYS A 223 -4.82 24.76 7.71
N PRO A 224 -4.25 24.22 8.80
CA PRO A 224 -4.52 24.79 10.12
C PRO A 224 -4.16 26.27 10.11
N ALA A 225 -5.06 27.09 10.63
CA ALA A 225 -4.88 28.54 10.73
C ALA A 225 -3.56 28.82 11.48
N LYS A 226 -2.75 29.71 10.93
CA LYS A 226 -1.55 30.20 11.62
C LYS A 226 -1.98 30.83 12.95
N PRO A 227 -1.27 30.54 14.07
CA PRO A 227 -1.55 31.18 15.34
C PRO A 227 -1.38 32.71 15.19
N ALA A 228 -2.36 33.45 15.69
CA ALA A 228 -2.34 34.92 15.69
C ALA A 228 -1.06 35.41 16.38
N ARG A 229 -0.31 36.29 15.71
CA ARG A 229 0.80 37.04 16.28
C ARG A 229 0.25 37.93 17.40
N LYS A 230 0.58 37.64 18.63
CA LYS A 230 0.39 38.56 19.74
C LYS A 230 1.28 39.78 19.46
N GLN A 231 0.65 40.90 19.24
CA GLN A 231 1.33 42.20 19.31
C GLN A 231 1.79 42.41 20.75
N VAL A 232 3.10 42.49 20.93
CA VAL A 232 3.68 42.96 22.19
C VAL A 232 3.69 44.47 22.05
N GLU A 233 2.79 45.13 22.73
CA GLU A 233 2.85 46.58 22.99
C GLU A 233 4.03 46.82 23.91
N ALA A 234 4.97 47.67 23.42
CA ALA A 234 6.03 48.21 24.24
C ALA A 234 5.48 49.40 25.05
N ALA A 235 5.62 49.31 26.33
CA ALA A 235 5.61 50.45 27.26
C ALA A 235 6.99 50.61 27.88
#